data_40680009671318dc30da003dfcb93b75
#
_entry.id   40680009671318dc30da003dfcb93b75
#
_cell.length_a   1.000
_cell.length_b   1.000
_cell.length_c   1.000
_cell.angle_alpha   90.00
_cell.angle_beta   90.00
_cell.angle_gamma   90.00
#
_symmetry.space_group_name_H-M   'P 1'
#
loop_
_entity.id
_entity.type
_entity.pdbx_description
1 polymer ?
#
loop_
_entity_poly.entity_id
_entity_poly.type
_entity_poly.pdbx_seq_one_letter_code
_entity_poly.pdbx_strand_id
1 'polypeptide(L)'
;AIGCTYYTTSTRRTRQRVRDDVARELARHRMLTENESAGWINHFLSRFWLIYEPVLSGTIIQQVDQVLRDNCPPFLDSLRLTTFTLGTKPPMIDSVRTLVDTEDDIIVMDWKLSFTPNDVQDMPVRKAAERINPKIVLTVRVGKGMVGAGLPVLLENMSFVGMLRIRLKLIPSFPHVQMVDLSFIQPPSFDYELKPVGGSTFGLDVSALPGLSGFIQNQIHAALSPMMYSPNQFKI
;
A
#
# COMPACT_ATOMS: atom_id res chain seq x y z
N ALA A 1 -33.94 45.58 31.50
CA ALA A 1 -33.38 45.21 30.16
C ALA A 1 -32.10 44.35 30.25
N ILE A 2 -31.14 44.69 31.10
CA ILE A 2 -29.83 44.04 31.24
C ILE A 2 -29.94 42.59 31.72
N GLY A 3 -30.83 42.28 32.67
CA GLY A 3 -31.05 40.91 33.17
C GLY A 3 -31.60 39.93 32.14
N CYS A 4 -32.52 40.40 31.26
CA CYS A 4 -33.10 39.59 30.20
C CYS A 4 -32.07 39.21 29.11
N THR A 5 -31.20 40.13 28.73
CA THR A 5 -30.11 39.89 27.76
C THR A 5 -29.08 38.92 28.30
N TYR A 6 -28.75 39.04 29.58
CA TYR A 6 -27.78 38.08 30.21
C TYR A 6 -28.38 36.66 30.26
N TYR A 7 -29.64 36.52 30.65
CA TYR A 7 -30.33 35.22 30.71
C TYR A 7 -30.46 34.59 29.34
N THR A 8 -30.84 35.33 28.31
CA THR A 8 -30.99 34.82 26.95
C THR A 8 -29.63 34.43 26.36
N THR A 9 -28.56 35.17 26.65
CA THR A 9 -27.22 34.85 26.19
C THR A 9 -26.65 33.63 26.91
N SER A 10 -26.87 33.52 28.21
CA SER A 10 -26.45 32.34 29.00
C SER A 10 -27.16 31.07 28.55
N THR A 11 -28.48 31.09 28.36
CA THR A 11 -29.25 29.94 27.88
C THR A 11 -28.86 29.55 26.45
N ARG A 12 -28.52 30.51 25.59
CA ARG A 12 -28.03 30.25 24.22
C ARG A 12 -26.68 29.55 24.25
N ARG A 13 -25.73 29.99 25.07
CA ARG A 13 -24.41 29.37 25.27
C ARG A 13 -24.54 27.95 25.82
N THR A 14 -25.40 27.74 26.81
CA THR A 14 -25.63 26.40 27.38
C THR A 14 -26.20 25.43 26.36
N ARG A 15 -27.21 25.88 25.58
CA ARG A 15 -27.77 25.05 24.50
C ARG A 15 -26.73 24.71 23.42
N GLN A 16 -25.83 25.65 23.10
CA GLN A 16 -24.78 25.43 22.12
C GLN A 16 -23.77 24.40 22.62
N ARG A 17 -23.34 24.51 23.89
CA ARG A 17 -22.42 23.52 24.51
C ARG A 17 -23.03 22.11 24.51
N VAL A 18 -24.30 22.00 24.96
CA VAL A 18 -25.01 20.69 24.97
C VAL A 18 -25.09 20.11 23.55
N ARG A 19 -25.37 20.93 22.52
CA ARG A 19 -25.37 20.45 21.13
C ARG A 19 -24.01 19.96 20.70
N ASP A 20 -22.96 20.69 21.03
CA ASP A 20 -21.58 20.33 20.69
C ASP A 20 -21.17 19.03 21.39
N ASP A 21 -21.54 18.87 22.67
CA ASP A 21 -21.24 17.66 23.45
C ASP A 21 -22.00 16.43 22.89
N VAL A 22 -23.27 16.59 22.56
CA VAL A 22 -24.07 15.53 21.91
C VAL A 22 -23.49 15.19 20.53
N ALA A 23 -23.10 16.19 19.74
CA ALA A 23 -22.50 15.95 18.43
C ALA A 23 -21.16 15.19 18.53
N ARG A 24 -20.33 15.52 19.53
CA ARG A 24 -19.08 14.80 19.81
C ARG A 24 -19.32 13.35 20.22
N GLU A 25 -20.30 13.12 21.10
CA GLU A 25 -20.62 11.77 21.54
C GLU A 25 -21.21 10.91 20.41
N LEU A 26 -22.05 11.48 19.54
CA LEU A 26 -22.54 10.82 18.34
C LEU A 26 -21.39 10.51 17.37
N ALA A 27 -20.45 11.45 17.19
CA ALA A 27 -19.27 11.21 16.35
C ALA A 27 -18.40 10.08 16.91
N ARG A 28 -18.18 10.07 18.25
CA ARG A 28 -17.45 8.99 18.93
C ARG A 28 -18.14 7.64 18.73
N HIS A 29 -19.46 7.60 18.88
CA HIS A 29 -20.23 6.37 18.69
C HIS A 29 -20.16 5.87 17.24
N ARG A 30 -20.16 6.77 16.26
CA ARG A 30 -19.97 6.41 14.85
C ARG A 30 -18.58 5.82 14.59
N MET A 31 -17.53 6.38 15.17
CA MET A 31 -16.15 5.82 15.06
C MET A 31 -16.07 4.39 15.58
N LEU A 32 -16.88 4.05 16.60
CA LEU A 32 -16.93 2.69 17.16
C LEU A 32 -17.63 1.68 16.23
N THR A 33 -18.62 2.13 15.48
CA THR A 33 -19.55 1.25 14.75
C THR A 33 -19.36 1.28 13.24
N GLU A 34 -18.83 2.37 12.68
CA GLU A 34 -18.76 2.60 11.23
C GLU A 34 -17.32 2.79 10.76
N ASN A 35 -17.06 2.34 9.52
CA ASN A 35 -15.84 2.69 8.81
C ASN A 35 -15.97 4.09 8.19
N GLU A 36 -15.00 4.94 8.43
CA GLU A 36 -14.95 6.28 7.85
C GLU A 36 -14.57 6.23 6.36
N SER A 37 -15.11 7.17 5.58
CA SER A 37 -14.74 7.31 4.18
C SER A 37 -13.35 7.96 4.06
N ALA A 38 -12.49 7.36 3.24
CA ALA A 38 -11.13 7.85 2.99
C ALA A 38 -11.03 8.80 1.79
N GLY A 39 -12.13 9.42 1.37
CA GLY A 39 -12.17 10.24 0.15
C GLY A 39 -11.13 11.36 0.09
N TRP A 40 -10.94 12.09 1.17
CA TRP A 40 -9.97 13.19 1.24
C TRP A 40 -8.51 12.69 1.13
N ILE A 41 -8.18 11.58 1.79
CA ILE A 41 -6.82 11.02 1.76
C ILE A 41 -6.53 10.36 0.40
N ASN A 42 -7.53 9.74 -0.23
CA ASN A 42 -7.40 9.22 -1.60
C ASN A 42 -7.16 10.35 -2.61
N HIS A 43 -7.80 11.51 -2.42
CA HIS A 43 -7.51 12.68 -3.25
C HIS A 43 -6.08 13.19 -3.05
N PHE A 44 -5.60 13.26 -1.81
CA PHE A 44 -4.21 13.59 -1.51
C PHE A 44 -3.25 12.59 -2.16
N LEU A 45 -3.47 11.28 -1.96
CA LEU A 45 -2.66 10.22 -2.54
C LEU A 45 -2.60 10.31 -4.06
N SER A 46 -3.70 10.66 -4.72
CA SER A 46 -3.73 10.79 -6.19
C SER A 46 -2.77 11.85 -6.73
N ARG A 47 -2.51 12.92 -5.96
CA ARG A 47 -1.54 13.97 -6.31
C ARG A 47 -0.12 13.62 -5.88
N PHE A 48 0.00 13.10 -4.68
CA PHE A 48 1.29 12.73 -4.09
C PHE A 48 1.95 11.58 -4.85
N TRP A 49 1.17 10.60 -5.32
CA TRP A 49 1.65 9.40 -5.98
C TRP A 49 2.51 9.66 -7.20
N LEU A 50 2.14 10.63 -8.02
CA LEU A 50 2.88 10.98 -9.24
C LEU A 50 4.32 11.47 -8.96
N ILE A 51 4.55 12.00 -7.75
CA ILE A 51 5.87 12.47 -7.31
C ILE A 51 6.61 11.35 -6.58
N TYR A 52 5.89 10.58 -5.76
CA TYR A 52 6.48 9.59 -4.87
C TYR A 52 6.80 8.25 -5.56
N GLU A 53 5.95 7.81 -6.49
CA GLU A 53 6.11 6.51 -7.16
C GLU A 53 7.49 6.31 -7.83
N PRO A 54 8.04 7.25 -8.60
CA PRO A 54 9.34 7.06 -9.23
C PRO A 54 10.48 6.89 -8.22
N VAL A 55 10.42 7.59 -7.09
CA VAL A 55 11.40 7.47 -6.01
C VAL A 55 11.29 6.12 -5.31
N LEU A 56 10.06 5.73 -4.98
CA LEU A 56 9.76 4.44 -4.39
C LEU A 56 10.23 3.28 -5.28
N SER A 57 9.89 3.33 -6.56
CA SER A 57 10.29 2.31 -7.54
C SER A 57 11.80 2.19 -7.68
N GLY A 58 12.52 3.30 -7.69
CA GLY A 58 13.99 3.31 -7.71
C GLY A 58 14.61 2.66 -6.46
N THR A 59 14.05 2.95 -5.29
CA THR A 59 14.49 2.36 -4.01
C THR A 59 14.23 0.85 -3.98
N ILE A 60 13.06 0.42 -4.44
CA ILE A 60 12.69 -1.00 -4.49
C ILE A 60 13.62 -1.77 -5.43
N ILE A 61 13.94 -1.23 -6.62
CA ILE A 61 14.86 -1.90 -7.55
C ILE A 61 16.19 -2.18 -6.85
N GLN A 62 16.77 -1.21 -6.16
CA GLN A 62 18.07 -1.35 -5.51
C GLN A 62 18.06 -2.41 -4.41
N GLN A 63 17.03 -2.41 -3.56
CA GLN A 63 16.94 -3.33 -2.43
C GLN A 63 16.55 -4.75 -2.86
N VAL A 64 15.55 -4.87 -3.73
CA VAL A 64 15.02 -6.18 -4.14
C VAL A 64 15.97 -6.91 -5.06
N ASP A 65 16.67 -6.22 -5.98
CA ASP A 65 17.63 -6.88 -6.89
C ASP A 65 18.76 -7.57 -6.10
N GLN A 66 19.19 -6.99 -4.98
CA GLN A 66 20.18 -7.62 -4.11
C GLN A 66 19.62 -8.87 -3.41
N VAL A 67 18.43 -8.76 -2.83
CA VAL A 67 17.77 -9.90 -2.16
C VAL A 67 17.53 -11.06 -3.13
N LEU A 68 17.12 -10.77 -4.37
CA LEU A 68 16.87 -11.79 -5.38
C LEU A 68 18.17 -12.49 -5.82
N ARG A 69 19.30 -11.79 -5.87
CA ARG A 69 20.60 -12.42 -6.15
C ARG A 69 21.03 -13.37 -5.03
N ASP A 70 20.88 -12.92 -3.80
CA ASP A 70 21.32 -13.68 -2.62
C ASP A 70 20.45 -14.91 -2.35
N ASN A 71 19.18 -14.87 -2.76
CA ASN A 71 18.21 -15.95 -2.58
C ASN A 71 17.81 -16.64 -3.89
N CYS A 72 18.68 -16.63 -4.90
CA CYS A 72 18.37 -17.25 -6.19
C CYS A 72 18.12 -18.77 -6.03
N PRO A 73 16.98 -19.29 -6.55
CA PRO A 73 16.67 -20.71 -6.47
C PRO A 73 17.73 -21.57 -7.18
N PRO A 74 18.03 -22.80 -6.68
CA PRO A 74 19.08 -23.65 -7.24
C PRO A 74 18.82 -24.15 -8.67
N PHE A 75 17.58 -24.04 -9.17
CA PHE A 75 17.22 -24.38 -10.55
C PHE A 75 17.42 -23.22 -11.53
N LEU A 76 17.76 -22.01 -11.03
CA LEU A 76 18.09 -20.83 -11.81
C LEU A 76 19.58 -20.50 -11.67
N ASP A 77 20.18 -19.98 -12.73
CA ASP A 77 21.54 -19.46 -12.69
C ASP A 77 21.59 -18.04 -12.11
N SER A 78 20.63 -17.19 -12.47
CA SER A 78 20.46 -15.89 -11.88
C SER A 78 19.02 -15.37 -12.01
N LEU A 79 18.63 -14.54 -11.04
CA LEU A 79 17.35 -13.82 -11.02
C LEU A 79 17.63 -12.35 -10.72
N ARG A 80 17.16 -11.46 -11.58
CA ARG A 80 17.38 -10.02 -11.46
C ARG A 80 16.11 -9.22 -11.70
N LEU A 81 15.91 -8.17 -10.91
CA LEU A 81 14.88 -7.19 -11.14
C LEU A 81 15.42 -6.10 -12.07
N THR A 82 14.98 -6.08 -13.33
CA THR A 82 15.47 -5.13 -14.33
C THR A 82 14.60 -3.89 -14.49
N THR A 83 13.31 -4.03 -14.27
CA THR A 83 12.35 -2.91 -14.34
C THR A 83 11.33 -3.07 -13.23
N PHE A 84 11.01 -1.97 -12.56
CA PHE A 84 9.94 -1.91 -11.58
C PHE A 84 9.24 -0.56 -11.68
N THR A 85 7.95 -0.56 -11.91
CA THR A 85 7.08 0.61 -11.75
C THR A 85 5.71 0.16 -11.28
N LEU A 86 5.15 0.90 -10.35
CA LEU A 86 3.79 0.69 -9.84
C LEU A 86 2.73 1.44 -10.66
N GLY A 87 3.19 2.24 -11.63
CA GLY A 87 2.31 2.95 -12.54
C GLY A 87 1.74 4.25 -11.97
N THR A 88 0.84 4.85 -12.73
CA THR A 88 0.28 6.19 -12.41
C THR A 88 -0.92 6.17 -11.49
N LYS A 89 -1.52 5.00 -11.23
CA LYS A 89 -2.66 4.86 -10.34
C LYS A 89 -2.19 4.62 -8.90
N PRO A 90 -2.57 5.47 -7.94
CA PRO A 90 -2.19 5.26 -6.54
C PRO A 90 -2.93 4.07 -5.93
N PRO A 91 -2.40 3.48 -4.85
CA PRO A 91 -3.19 2.65 -3.96
C PRO A 91 -4.41 3.40 -3.45
N MET A 92 -5.49 2.71 -3.21
CA MET A 92 -6.73 3.27 -2.69
C MET A 92 -6.92 2.82 -1.25
N ILE A 93 -7.34 3.74 -0.40
CA ILE A 93 -7.81 3.45 0.94
C ILE A 93 -9.33 3.29 0.84
N ASP A 94 -9.81 2.07 1.01
CA ASP A 94 -11.24 1.75 0.91
C ASP A 94 -11.99 2.25 2.13
N SER A 95 -11.41 2.07 3.32
CA SER A 95 -11.99 2.50 4.58
C SER A 95 -10.93 2.71 5.66
N VAL A 96 -11.25 3.57 6.60
CA VAL A 96 -10.48 3.85 7.81
C VAL A 96 -11.35 3.53 9.01
N ARG A 97 -10.82 2.77 9.96
CA ARG A 97 -11.45 2.51 11.24
C ARG A 97 -10.53 2.98 12.36
N THR A 98 -10.99 3.96 13.12
CA THR A 98 -10.25 4.47 14.28
C THR A 98 -10.64 3.68 15.52
N LEU A 99 -9.64 3.22 16.27
CA LEU A 99 -9.83 2.54 17.55
C LEU A 99 -9.84 3.60 18.66
N VAL A 100 -10.94 3.69 19.41
CA VAL A 100 -11.13 4.75 20.42
C VAL A 100 -10.70 4.35 21.84
N ASP A 101 -10.60 3.05 22.11
CA ASP A 101 -10.16 2.55 23.41
C ASP A 101 -8.63 2.38 23.46
N THR A 102 -7.92 3.49 23.27
CA THR A 102 -6.45 3.58 23.32
C THR A 102 -6.04 4.56 24.41
N GLU A 103 -4.75 4.55 24.77
CA GLU A 103 -4.16 5.54 25.67
C GLU A 103 -4.31 6.95 25.09
N ASP A 104 -4.38 7.99 25.94
CA ASP A 104 -4.66 9.38 25.54
C ASP A 104 -3.64 9.96 24.55
N ASP A 105 -2.40 9.45 24.56
CA ASP A 105 -1.30 9.87 23.68
C ASP A 105 -1.12 8.93 22.47
N ILE A 106 -1.99 7.95 22.28
CA ILE A 106 -1.90 6.95 21.21
C ILE A 106 -3.16 6.97 20.34
N ILE A 107 -2.96 7.14 19.04
CA ILE A 107 -4.01 6.96 18.04
C ILE A 107 -3.72 5.68 17.25
N VAL A 108 -4.71 4.79 17.18
CA VAL A 108 -4.63 3.56 16.39
C VAL A 108 -5.72 3.56 15.33
N MET A 109 -5.32 3.33 14.08
CA MET A 109 -6.23 3.27 12.94
C MET A 109 -5.97 2.02 12.11
N ASP A 110 -7.02 1.35 11.68
CA ASP A 110 -6.95 0.23 10.74
C ASP A 110 -7.44 0.73 9.36
N TRP A 111 -6.55 0.69 8.37
CA TRP A 111 -6.79 1.13 7.01
C TRP A 111 -6.91 -0.07 6.08
N LYS A 112 -8.03 -0.18 5.38
CA LYS A 112 -8.14 -1.16 4.31
C LYS A 112 -7.56 -0.56 3.03
N LEU A 113 -6.44 -1.14 2.58
CA LEU A 113 -5.74 -0.74 1.37
C LEU A 113 -6.08 -1.69 0.24
N SER A 114 -6.34 -1.15 -0.93
CA SER A 114 -6.47 -1.90 -2.17
C SER A 114 -5.65 -1.23 -3.27
N PHE A 115 -5.11 -2.04 -4.16
CA PHE A 115 -4.40 -1.60 -5.34
C PHE A 115 -4.77 -2.50 -6.51
N THR A 116 -5.29 -1.89 -7.56
CA THR A 116 -5.62 -2.57 -8.82
C THR A 116 -5.09 -1.74 -9.99
N PRO A 117 -4.57 -2.34 -11.05
CA PRO A 117 -4.06 -1.60 -12.21
C PRO A 117 -5.17 -0.78 -12.89
N ASN A 118 -4.78 0.11 -13.80
CA ASN A 118 -5.72 0.80 -14.65
C ASN A 118 -6.35 -0.19 -15.64
N ASP A 119 -7.64 -0.04 -15.88
CA ASP A 119 -8.27 -0.67 -17.03
C ASP A 119 -8.00 0.19 -18.27
N VAL A 120 -7.01 -0.21 -19.07
CA VAL A 120 -6.54 0.55 -20.24
C VAL A 120 -7.30 0.12 -21.51
N GLN A 121 -7.96 -1.06 -21.48
CA GLN A 121 -8.63 -1.62 -22.66
C GLN A 121 -9.86 -0.79 -23.07
N ASP A 122 -10.59 -0.27 -22.09
CA ASP A 122 -11.81 0.53 -22.32
C ASP A 122 -11.55 2.03 -22.45
N MET A 123 -10.27 2.46 -22.52
CA MET A 123 -9.92 3.87 -22.60
C MET A 123 -9.59 4.32 -24.02
N PRO A 124 -9.94 5.57 -24.40
CA PRO A 124 -9.43 6.18 -25.63
C PRO A 124 -7.90 6.19 -25.63
N VAL A 125 -7.29 5.88 -26.78
CA VAL A 125 -5.82 5.76 -26.97
C VAL A 125 -5.04 6.93 -26.36
N ARG A 126 -5.55 8.17 -26.49
CA ARG A 126 -4.92 9.36 -25.92
C ARG A 126 -4.85 9.33 -24.40
N LYS A 127 -5.89 8.86 -23.71
CA LYS A 127 -5.91 8.72 -22.25
C LYS A 127 -5.12 7.52 -21.77
N ALA A 128 -5.11 6.42 -22.55
CA ALA A 128 -4.32 5.23 -22.26
C ALA A 128 -2.81 5.53 -22.29
N ALA A 129 -2.36 6.40 -23.19
CA ALA A 129 -0.95 6.81 -23.30
C ALA A 129 -0.45 7.61 -22.06
N GLU A 130 -1.35 8.28 -21.33
CA GLU A 130 -1.04 9.03 -20.10
C GLU A 130 -1.06 8.15 -18.85
N ARG A 131 -1.54 6.91 -18.96
CA ARG A 131 -1.72 6.00 -17.84
C ARG A 131 -0.82 4.79 -17.97
N ILE A 132 0.09 4.66 -17.04
CA ILE A 132 1.03 3.54 -16.99
C ILE A 132 0.53 2.55 -15.94
N ASN A 133 0.41 1.30 -16.34
CA ASN A 133 0.14 0.18 -15.41
C ASN A 133 1.41 -0.29 -14.72
N PRO A 134 1.29 -0.95 -13.57
CA PRO A 134 2.40 -1.64 -12.95
C PRO A 134 3.12 -2.53 -13.95
N LYS A 135 4.43 -2.41 -13.99
CA LYS A 135 5.28 -3.23 -14.85
C LYS A 135 6.51 -3.64 -14.07
N ILE A 136 6.63 -4.93 -13.86
CA ILE A 136 7.77 -5.53 -13.17
C ILE A 136 8.39 -6.54 -14.12
N VAL A 137 9.65 -6.33 -14.50
CA VAL A 137 10.38 -7.24 -15.37
C VAL A 137 11.48 -7.91 -14.56
N LEU A 138 11.39 -9.22 -14.47
CA LEU A 138 12.41 -10.10 -13.92
C LEU A 138 13.20 -10.71 -15.06
N THR A 139 14.51 -10.65 -15.03
CA THR A 139 15.37 -11.40 -15.94
C THR A 139 15.81 -12.68 -15.25
N VAL A 140 15.29 -13.80 -15.76
CA VAL A 140 15.56 -15.15 -15.28
C VAL A 140 16.59 -15.79 -16.20
N ARG A 141 17.69 -16.31 -15.66
CA ARG A 141 18.67 -17.07 -16.42
C ARG A 141 18.61 -18.55 -16.05
N VAL A 142 18.41 -19.38 -17.07
CA VAL A 142 18.34 -20.83 -16.93
C VAL A 142 19.51 -21.45 -17.69
N GLY A 143 20.27 -22.36 -17.07
CA GLY A 143 21.39 -23.05 -17.66
C GLY A 143 22.72 -22.70 -16.99
N LYS A 144 23.61 -23.67 -16.89
CA LYS A 144 24.96 -23.49 -16.30
C LYS A 144 25.97 -23.11 -17.39
N GLY A 145 26.72 -22.03 -17.13
CA GLY A 145 27.84 -21.61 -17.96
C GLY A 145 27.51 -20.68 -19.12
N MET A 146 28.29 -20.69 -20.20
CA MET A 146 28.21 -19.74 -21.33
C MET A 146 26.97 -19.91 -22.23
N VAL A 147 26.13 -20.91 -22.03
CA VAL A 147 24.98 -21.24 -22.86
C VAL A 147 23.63 -20.84 -22.21
N GLY A 148 23.66 -20.12 -21.10
CA GLY A 148 22.45 -19.68 -20.42
C GLY A 148 21.75 -18.55 -21.17
N ALA A 149 20.48 -18.74 -21.57
CA ALA A 149 19.64 -17.67 -22.11
C ALA A 149 18.99 -16.87 -20.98
N GLY A 150 19.10 -15.54 -21.02
CA GLY A 150 18.34 -14.65 -20.14
C GLY A 150 16.93 -14.49 -20.70
N LEU A 151 15.93 -14.94 -19.94
CA LEU A 151 14.53 -14.81 -20.30
C LEU A 151 13.90 -13.68 -19.48
N PRO A 152 13.48 -12.59 -20.12
CA PRO A 152 12.71 -11.57 -19.42
C PRO A 152 11.29 -12.05 -19.16
N VAL A 153 10.89 -12.02 -17.89
CA VAL A 153 9.56 -12.38 -17.39
C VAL A 153 8.89 -11.13 -16.89
N LEU A 154 7.73 -10.83 -17.44
CA LEU A 154 6.92 -9.69 -17.06
C LEU A 154 5.88 -10.12 -16.02
N LEU A 155 5.81 -9.38 -14.90
CA LEU A 155 4.68 -9.45 -14.00
C LEU A 155 3.68 -8.37 -14.42
N GLU A 156 2.50 -8.79 -14.79
CA GLU A 156 1.39 -7.91 -15.15
C GLU A 156 0.20 -8.14 -14.21
N ASN A 157 -0.79 -7.27 -14.32
CA ASN A 157 -2.07 -7.35 -13.62
C ASN A 157 -1.92 -7.51 -12.09
N MET A 158 -0.87 -6.90 -11.54
CA MET A 158 -0.60 -6.98 -10.12
C MET A 158 -1.71 -6.30 -9.33
N SER A 159 -2.38 -7.02 -8.45
CA SER A 159 -3.32 -6.49 -7.48
C SER A 159 -2.88 -6.79 -6.06
N PHE A 160 -3.29 -5.93 -5.14
CA PHE A 160 -2.91 -6.00 -3.74
C PHE A 160 -4.11 -5.59 -2.87
N VAL A 161 -4.35 -6.36 -1.83
CA VAL A 161 -5.33 -6.02 -0.79
C VAL A 161 -4.74 -6.35 0.58
N GLY A 162 -4.81 -5.39 1.50
CA GLY A 162 -4.28 -5.57 2.84
C GLY A 162 -4.94 -4.67 3.89
N MET A 163 -4.86 -5.10 5.15
CA MET A 163 -5.28 -4.32 6.31
C MET A 163 -4.05 -3.79 7.04
N LEU A 164 -3.80 -2.50 6.91
CA LEU A 164 -2.68 -1.80 7.53
C LEU A 164 -3.13 -1.16 8.83
N ARG A 165 -2.47 -1.50 9.93
CA ARG A 165 -2.60 -0.81 11.21
C ARG A 165 -1.57 0.30 11.31
N ILE A 166 -2.04 1.50 11.60
CA ILE A 166 -1.22 2.68 11.84
C ILE A 166 -1.38 3.07 13.31
N ARG A 167 -0.26 3.12 14.03
CA ARG A 167 -0.20 3.59 15.40
C ARG A 167 0.63 4.86 15.46
N LEU A 168 0.03 5.93 15.92
CA LEU A 168 0.67 7.22 16.11
C LEU A 168 0.87 7.45 17.61
N LYS A 169 2.10 7.72 18.03
CA LYS A 169 2.39 8.19 19.37
C LYS A 169 2.54 9.70 19.36
N LEU A 170 1.71 10.38 20.14
CA LEU A 170 1.68 11.83 20.23
C LEU A 170 2.59 12.34 21.35
N ILE A 171 3.13 13.58 21.18
CA ILE A 171 3.90 14.29 22.18
C ILE A 171 3.48 15.76 22.25
N PRO A 172 3.62 16.42 23.41
CA PRO A 172 3.27 17.86 23.54
C PRO A 172 4.15 18.80 22.73
N SER A 173 5.42 18.40 22.43
CA SER A 173 6.37 19.21 21.67
C SER A 173 6.16 19.06 20.16
N PHE A 174 6.44 20.14 19.40
CA PHE A 174 6.44 20.08 17.93
C PHE A 174 7.44 19.00 17.44
N PRO A 175 7.09 18.14 16.44
CA PRO A 175 5.93 18.17 15.53
C PRO A 175 4.67 17.46 16.05
N HIS A 176 4.54 17.19 17.33
CA HIS A 176 3.42 16.55 18.02
C HIS A 176 3.21 15.06 17.69
N VAL A 177 4.01 14.48 16.82
CA VAL A 177 4.08 13.04 16.55
C VAL A 177 5.50 12.57 16.85
N GLN A 178 5.62 11.61 17.77
CA GLN A 178 6.90 11.05 18.18
C GLN A 178 7.30 9.88 17.29
N MET A 179 6.32 9.04 16.96
CA MET A 179 6.55 7.79 16.26
C MET A 179 5.32 7.38 15.48
N VAL A 180 5.54 6.83 14.30
CA VAL A 180 4.51 6.22 13.46
C VAL A 180 4.88 4.75 13.27
N ASP A 181 4.10 3.84 13.82
CA ASP A 181 4.26 2.41 13.62
C ASP A 181 3.28 1.92 12.55
N LEU A 182 3.78 1.19 11.57
CA LEU A 182 3.01 0.59 10.49
C LEU A 182 3.11 -0.94 10.58
N SER A 183 1.99 -1.63 10.60
CA SER A 183 1.97 -3.09 10.55
C SER A 183 0.76 -3.62 9.79
N PHE A 184 0.94 -4.72 9.05
CA PHE A 184 -0.19 -5.45 8.51
C PHE A 184 -0.78 -6.36 9.61
N ILE A 185 -2.09 -6.26 9.83
CA ILE A 185 -2.83 -7.08 10.80
C ILE A 185 -2.78 -8.56 10.38
N GLN A 186 -2.88 -8.78 9.08
CA GLN A 186 -2.77 -10.09 8.43
C GLN A 186 -1.88 -9.96 7.20
N PRO A 187 -1.21 -11.03 6.75
CA PRO A 187 -0.49 -11.02 5.50
C PRO A 187 -1.37 -10.52 4.36
N PRO A 188 -0.94 -9.50 3.60
CA PRO A 188 -1.71 -8.98 2.49
C PRO A 188 -1.79 -10.01 1.35
N SER A 189 -2.88 -9.95 0.58
CA SER A 189 -3.04 -10.74 -0.63
C SER A 189 -2.40 -10.05 -1.81
N PHE A 190 -1.61 -10.80 -2.59
CA PHE A 190 -1.00 -10.36 -3.83
C PHE A 190 -1.43 -11.30 -4.96
N ASP A 191 -2.01 -10.74 -6.01
CA ASP A 191 -2.32 -11.44 -7.23
C ASP A 191 -1.53 -10.82 -8.39
N TYR A 192 -0.99 -11.63 -9.28
CA TYR A 192 -0.23 -11.20 -10.46
C TYR A 192 -0.19 -12.29 -11.52
N GLU A 193 0.06 -11.91 -12.76
CA GLU A 193 0.28 -12.80 -13.89
C GLU A 193 1.72 -12.75 -14.36
N LEU A 194 2.31 -13.90 -14.66
CA LEU A 194 3.65 -14.02 -15.24
C LEU A 194 3.54 -14.25 -16.74
N LYS A 195 4.16 -13.36 -17.53
CA LYS A 195 4.21 -13.47 -18.99
C LYS A 195 5.64 -13.41 -19.51
N PRO A 196 6.06 -14.29 -20.41
CA PRO A 196 7.36 -14.19 -21.07
C PRO A 196 7.36 -12.95 -21.99
N VAL A 197 8.43 -12.16 -21.96
CA VAL A 197 8.62 -11.05 -22.90
C VAL A 197 9.38 -11.59 -24.12
N GLY A 198 8.77 -11.47 -25.30
CA GLY A 198 9.44 -11.87 -26.54
C GLY A 198 8.80 -13.07 -27.27
N GLY A 199 7.63 -13.52 -26.83
CA GLY A 199 6.88 -14.59 -27.51
C GLY A 199 7.56 -15.96 -27.43
N SER A 200 6.99 -16.93 -28.09
CA SER A 200 7.45 -18.34 -28.13
C SER A 200 8.78 -18.56 -28.88
N THR A 201 9.61 -17.55 -29.04
CA THR A 201 10.84 -17.62 -29.87
C THR A 201 11.84 -18.66 -29.38
N PHE A 202 11.71 -19.14 -28.15
CA PHE A 202 12.58 -20.18 -27.59
C PHE A 202 11.85 -21.47 -27.16
N GLY A 203 10.53 -21.58 -27.40
CA GLY A 203 9.76 -22.77 -27.01
C GLY A 203 9.70 -23.02 -25.50
N LEU A 204 10.20 -22.10 -24.69
CA LEU A 204 10.12 -22.16 -23.24
C LEU A 204 8.91 -21.35 -22.79
N ASP A 205 7.88 -22.03 -22.41
CA ASP A 205 6.74 -21.42 -21.72
C ASP A 205 7.17 -21.09 -20.28
N VAL A 206 7.13 -19.82 -19.89
CA VAL A 206 7.50 -19.39 -18.52
C VAL A 206 6.51 -19.95 -17.51
N SER A 207 5.26 -20.24 -17.93
CA SER A 207 4.32 -21.01 -17.13
C SER A 207 4.78 -22.45 -16.88
N ALA A 208 5.76 -22.92 -17.68
CA ALA A 208 6.40 -24.22 -17.53
C ALA A 208 7.61 -24.19 -16.55
N LEU A 209 7.98 -23.04 -15.98
CA LEU A 209 8.93 -23.00 -14.86
C LEU A 209 8.19 -23.32 -13.55
N PRO A 210 8.14 -24.59 -13.14
CA PRO A 210 7.38 -24.99 -11.97
C PRO A 210 7.97 -24.32 -10.73
N GLY A 211 7.10 -23.64 -9.97
CA GLY A 211 7.50 -23.05 -8.69
C GLY A 211 7.97 -21.59 -8.76
N LEU A 212 8.14 -20.96 -9.94
CA LEU A 212 8.59 -19.56 -10.01
C LEU A 212 7.57 -18.59 -9.38
N SER A 213 6.27 -18.78 -9.65
CA SER A 213 5.24 -17.94 -9.03
C SER A 213 5.21 -18.11 -7.52
N GLY A 214 5.22 -19.34 -7.01
CA GLY A 214 5.29 -19.61 -5.58
C GLY A 214 6.57 -19.09 -4.93
N PHE A 215 7.70 -19.16 -5.64
CA PHE A 215 8.95 -18.56 -5.16
C PHE A 215 8.84 -17.04 -5.01
N ILE A 216 8.34 -16.33 -6.03
CA ILE A 216 8.17 -14.87 -5.99
C ILE A 216 7.24 -14.49 -4.83
N GLN A 217 6.11 -15.16 -4.69
CA GLN A 217 5.17 -14.91 -3.59
C GLN A 217 5.82 -15.13 -2.22
N ASN A 218 6.56 -16.22 -2.07
CA ASN A 218 7.27 -16.51 -0.82
C ASN A 218 8.35 -15.44 -0.53
N GLN A 219 9.06 -14.93 -1.54
CA GLN A 219 10.04 -13.86 -1.36
C GLN A 219 9.39 -12.54 -0.95
N ILE A 220 8.23 -12.18 -1.53
CA ILE A 220 7.48 -11.00 -1.11
C ILE A 220 7.08 -11.12 0.37
N HIS A 221 6.49 -12.25 0.77
CA HIS A 221 6.11 -12.47 2.16
C HIS A 221 7.31 -12.57 3.10
N ALA A 222 8.40 -13.20 2.69
CA ALA A 222 9.63 -13.30 3.49
C ALA A 222 10.27 -11.93 3.72
N ALA A 223 10.21 -11.03 2.75
CA ALA A 223 10.70 -9.66 2.89
C ALA A 223 9.80 -8.79 3.78
N LEU A 224 8.48 -8.89 3.63
CA LEU A 224 7.52 -8.08 4.37
C LEU A 224 7.30 -8.56 5.81
N SER A 225 7.38 -9.87 6.05
CA SER A 225 7.08 -10.47 7.36
C SER A 225 7.92 -9.89 8.51
N PRO A 226 9.27 -9.84 8.44
CA PRO A 226 10.06 -9.30 9.52
C PRO A 226 9.92 -7.79 9.71
N MET A 227 9.45 -7.09 8.68
CA MET A 227 9.34 -5.63 8.69
C MET A 227 7.97 -5.14 9.13
N MET A 228 6.89 -5.79 8.66
CA MET A 228 5.55 -5.20 8.73
C MET A 228 4.44 -6.16 9.14
N TYR A 229 4.67 -7.49 9.24
CA TYR A 229 3.59 -8.39 9.69
C TYR A 229 3.52 -8.42 11.19
N SER A 230 2.33 -8.19 11.75
CA SER A 230 2.10 -8.27 13.19
C SER A 230 2.68 -9.57 13.79
N PRO A 231 3.46 -9.52 14.87
CA PRO A 231 3.69 -8.39 15.79
C PRO A 231 4.79 -7.39 15.33
N ASN A 232 5.47 -7.60 14.20
CA ASN A 232 6.50 -6.71 13.70
C ASN A 232 5.88 -5.40 13.19
N GLN A 233 6.63 -4.31 13.31
CA GLN A 233 6.19 -2.96 12.96
C GLN A 233 7.30 -2.21 12.25
N PHE A 234 6.96 -1.52 11.18
CA PHE A 234 7.84 -0.58 10.53
C PHE A 234 7.70 0.79 11.22
N LYS A 235 8.80 1.30 11.75
CA LYS A 235 8.84 2.55 12.51
C LYS A 235 9.37 3.69 11.66
N ILE A 236 8.66 4.83 11.72
CA ILE A 236 9.02 6.07 11.04
C ILE A 236 9.20 7.17 12.08
#